data_25004b5367d1384d211a60532a19a717
#
_entry.id   25004b5367d1384d211a60532a19a717
#
_cell.length_a   1.000
_cell.length_b   1.000
_cell.length_c   1.000
_cell.angle_alpha   90.00
_cell.angle_beta   90.00
_cell.angle_gamma   90.00
#
_symmetry.space_group_name_H-M   'P 1'
#
loop_
_entity.id
_entity.type
_entity.pdbx_description
1 polymer ?
#
loop_
_entity_poly.entity_id
_entity_poly.type
_entity_poly.pdbx_seq_one_letter_code
_entity_poly.pdbx_strand_id
1 'polypeptide(L)'
;MVVEALLRSNNVQNTIYQSGKSPEARAWLDAVPKTEAFTLSPSEFQTAFRNRLLIPHPQLLAHATCACGQDVDVLGIHTQKCRLDGHLTNSTHNRLVACLAEMIRSCGQSVRVEVSGIFHNVDPTSNQRMDLVVFDPGHPNRLYDVVVTNPVTAAVSRSGSTNLRAAWTQQRTKEKRYRVAATEAGMLLHGLAIEVYGRWGDDFSHMFNHFNTLGTANSNIPRAILANYWRRRISVCLQSGVANAINTRTNRLTARTLGAGGLHSSQGEAFFPGVIEEQSEAFRDGVPIGRDVDGG
;
A
#
# COMPACT_ATOMS: atom_id res chain seq x y z
N MET A 1 -20.29 -14.24 -15.01
CA MET A 1 -21.36 -15.02 -14.35
C MET A 1 -20.88 -16.36 -13.76
N VAL A 2 -20.27 -17.28 -14.53
CA VAL A 2 -19.82 -18.59 -14.00
C VAL A 2 -18.75 -18.45 -12.91
N VAL A 3 -17.75 -17.62 -13.09
CA VAL A 3 -16.68 -17.37 -12.09
C VAL A 3 -17.23 -16.77 -10.81
N GLU A 4 -18.17 -15.84 -10.89
CA GLU A 4 -18.80 -15.23 -9.70
C GLU A 4 -19.66 -16.22 -8.92
N ALA A 5 -20.32 -17.15 -9.60
CA ALA A 5 -21.10 -18.21 -8.95
C ALA A 5 -20.20 -19.21 -8.20
N LEU A 6 -19.07 -19.60 -8.81
CA LEU A 6 -18.06 -20.47 -8.17
C LEU A 6 -17.39 -19.80 -6.96
N LEU A 7 -17.12 -18.50 -7.03
CA LEU A 7 -16.50 -17.76 -5.93
C LEU A 7 -17.47 -17.55 -4.75
N ARG A 8 -18.78 -17.54 -4.98
CA ARG A 8 -19.78 -17.40 -3.90
C ARG A 8 -19.79 -18.57 -2.93
N SER A 9 -19.34 -19.75 -3.35
CA SER A 9 -19.24 -20.93 -2.48
C SER A 9 -18.02 -20.91 -1.54
N ASN A 10 -17.03 -20.06 -1.79
CA ASN A 10 -15.83 -19.92 -0.97
C ASN A 10 -15.62 -18.46 -0.54
N ASN A 11 -15.94 -18.15 0.71
CA ASN A 11 -15.91 -16.79 1.23
C ASN A 11 -14.53 -16.14 1.24
N VAL A 12 -13.48 -16.94 1.42
CA VAL A 12 -12.09 -16.45 1.36
C VAL A 12 -11.77 -15.99 -0.04
N GLN A 13 -12.00 -16.83 -1.04
CA GLN A 13 -11.74 -16.49 -2.45
C GLN A 13 -12.62 -15.32 -2.91
N ASN A 14 -13.89 -15.30 -2.52
CA ASN A 14 -14.78 -14.19 -2.82
C ASN A 14 -14.29 -12.87 -2.19
N THR A 15 -13.84 -12.90 -0.93
CA THR A 15 -13.27 -11.71 -0.27
C THR A 15 -12.06 -11.18 -1.02
N ILE A 16 -11.13 -12.04 -1.42
CA ILE A 16 -9.95 -11.67 -2.20
C ILE A 16 -10.35 -11.07 -3.55
N TYR A 17 -11.25 -11.75 -4.27
CA TYR A 17 -11.76 -11.28 -5.56
C TYR A 17 -12.42 -9.90 -5.45
N GLN A 18 -13.31 -9.72 -4.48
CA GLN A 18 -13.99 -8.45 -4.24
C GLN A 18 -13.03 -7.31 -3.87
N SER A 19 -11.97 -7.61 -3.10
CA SER A 19 -10.92 -6.65 -2.77
C SER A 19 -10.07 -6.26 -4.00
N GLY A 20 -9.84 -7.21 -4.90
CA GLY A 20 -8.99 -7.01 -6.08
C GLY A 20 -9.70 -6.43 -7.31
N LYS A 21 -11.03 -6.38 -7.37
CA LYS A 21 -11.74 -6.09 -8.63
C LYS A 21 -11.84 -4.62 -9.03
N SER A 22 -11.58 -3.69 -8.11
CA SER A 22 -11.73 -2.26 -8.38
C SER A 22 -10.67 -1.74 -9.38
N PRO A 23 -10.93 -0.61 -10.07
CA PRO A 23 -9.98 -0.04 -11.02
C PRO A 23 -8.60 0.25 -10.42
N GLU A 24 -8.56 0.78 -9.20
CA GLU A 24 -7.33 1.06 -8.46
C GLU A 24 -6.57 -0.22 -8.09
N ALA A 25 -7.28 -1.29 -7.72
CA ALA A 25 -6.68 -2.57 -7.37
C ALA A 25 -6.01 -3.27 -8.55
N ARG A 26 -6.49 -3.05 -9.77
CA ARG A 26 -5.94 -3.67 -11.00
C ARG A 26 -4.98 -2.78 -11.76
N ALA A 27 -4.78 -1.53 -11.35
CA ALA A 27 -4.03 -0.55 -12.12
C ALA A 27 -2.56 -0.93 -12.36
N TRP A 28 -1.97 -1.80 -11.54
CA TRP A 28 -0.64 -2.34 -11.77
C TRP A 28 -0.52 -3.21 -13.02
N LEU A 29 -1.62 -3.83 -13.49
CA LEU A 29 -1.65 -4.61 -14.73
C LEU A 29 -1.53 -3.73 -15.98
N ASP A 30 -1.94 -2.46 -15.88
CA ASP A 30 -1.87 -1.47 -16.95
C ASP A 30 -0.58 -0.62 -16.87
N ALA A 31 0.28 -0.89 -15.88
CA ALA A 31 1.53 -0.16 -15.70
C ALA A 31 2.57 -0.65 -16.72
N VAL A 32 3.11 0.30 -17.51
CA VAL A 32 4.19 -0.01 -18.43
C VAL A 32 5.53 0.10 -17.69
N PRO A 33 6.36 -0.96 -17.62
CA PRO A 33 7.58 -1.00 -16.79
C PRO A 33 8.74 -0.25 -17.44
N LYS A 34 8.58 1.06 -17.67
CA LYS A 34 9.62 1.92 -18.25
C LYS A 34 10.61 2.45 -17.22
N THR A 35 10.21 2.50 -15.96
CA THR A 35 11.04 2.95 -14.84
C THR A 35 10.88 1.99 -13.68
N GLU A 36 11.83 2.01 -12.74
CA GLU A 36 11.77 1.19 -11.52
C GLU A 36 10.45 1.37 -10.75
N ALA A 37 9.95 2.59 -10.75
CA ALA A 37 8.70 2.96 -10.09
C ALA A 37 7.45 2.21 -10.61
N PHE A 38 7.49 1.68 -11.82
CA PHE A 38 6.42 0.93 -12.48
C PHE A 38 6.80 -0.52 -12.76
N THR A 39 7.96 -0.98 -12.25
CA THR A 39 8.48 -2.32 -12.52
C THR A 39 8.31 -3.21 -11.30
N LEU A 40 7.76 -4.38 -11.51
CA LEU A 40 7.82 -5.51 -10.60
C LEU A 40 8.95 -6.44 -11.05
N SER A 41 9.76 -6.95 -10.14
CA SER A 41 10.68 -8.03 -10.49
C SER A 41 9.91 -9.27 -10.99
N PRO A 42 10.53 -10.19 -11.74
CA PRO A 42 9.85 -11.39 -12.21
C PRO A 42 9.17 -12.20 -11.10
N SER A 43 9.81 -12.33 -9.94
CA SER A 43 9.26 -13.03 -8.79
C SER A 43 8.10 -12.27 -8.14
N GLU A 44 8.19 -10.96 -8.01
CA GLU A 44 7.09 -10.12 -7.51
C GLU A 44 5.89 -10.16 -8.44
N PHE A 45 6.12 -10.07 -9.76
CA PHE A 45 5.06 -10.16 -10.76
C PHE A 45 4.33 -11.51 -10.68
N GLN A 46 5.08 -12.62 -10.66
CA GLN A 46 4.49 -13.96 -10.54
C GLN A 46 3.64 -14.09 -9.28
N THR A 47 4.14 -13.59 -8.15
CA THR A 47 3.43 -13.65 -6.86
C THR A 47 2.18 -12.78 -6.87
N ALA A 48 2.27 -11.54 -7.33
CA ALA A 48 1.13 -10.64 -7.46
C ALA A 48 0.06 -11.20 -8.42
N PHE A 49 0.51 -11.80 -9.53
CA PHE A 49 -0.39 -12.42 -10.52
C PHE A 49 -1.09 -13.67 -9.96
N ARG A 50 -0.38 -14.52 -9.19
CA ARG A 50 -1.01 -15.65 -8.48
C ARG A 50 -2.07 -15.18 -7.49
N ASN A 51 -1.75 -14.18 -6.68
CA ASN A 51 -2.70 -13.57 -5.76
C ASN A 51 -3.95 -13.04 -6.49
N ARG A 52 -3.74 -12.39 -7.63
CA ARG A 52 -4.82 -11.82 -8.45
C ARG A 52 -5.75 -12.88 -9.03
N LEU A 53 -5.20 -14.00 -9.46
CA LEU A 53 -5.94 -15.10 -10.10
C LEU A 53 -6.34 -16.22 -9.13
N LEU A 54 -6.04 -16.09 -7.83
CA LEU A 54 -6.28 -17.11 -6.81
C LEU A 54 -5.57 -18.43 -7.14
N ILE A 55 -4.39 -18.36 -7.76
CA ILE A 55 -3.56 -19.52 -8.09
C ILE A 55 -2.69 -19.85 -6.87
N PRO A 56 -2.67 -21.12 -6.42
CA PRO A 56 -1.82 -21.55 -5.34
C PRO A 56 -0.33 -21.23 -5.58
N HIS A 57 0.38 -20.89 -4.51
CA HIS A 57 1.84 -20.75 -4.51
C HIS A 57 2.46 -22.15 -4.35
N PRO A 58 3.18 -22.71 -5.37
CA PRO A 58 3.67 -24.08 -5.32
C PRO A 58 4.57 -24.38 -4.13
N GLN A 59 5.41 -23.40 -3.75
CA GLN A 59 6.32 -23.54 -2.63
C GLN A 59 5.59 -23.68 -1.29
N LEU A 60 4.38 -23.15 -1.15
CA LEU A 60 3.58 -23.26 0.08
C LEU A 60 2.89 -24.62 0.24
N LEU A 61 2.74 -25.40 -0.85
CA LEU A 61 2.12 -26.75 -0.81
C LEU A 61 2.90 -27.73 0.09
N ALA A 62 4.21 -27.54 0.23
CA ALA A 62 5.07 -28.39 1.05
C ALA A 62 5.05 -28.05 2.54
N HIS A 63 4.34 -26.98 2.95
CA HIS A 63 4.37 -26.45 4.31
C HIS A 63 2.99 -26.46 4.95
N ALA A 64 2.80 -27.29 5.96
CA ALA A 64 1.55 -27.32 6.72
C ALA A 64 1.49 -26.22 7.79
N THR A 65 2.61 -25.94 8.46
CA THR A 65 2.66 -25.07 9.63
C THR A 65 3.82 -24.09 9.56
N CYS A 66 3.58 -22.84 9.95
CA CYS A 66 4.60 -21.80 10.11
C CYS A 66 5.28 -21.93 11.49
N ALA A 67 6.50 -21.40 11.61
CA ALA A 67 7.19 -21.32 12.89
C ALA A 67 6.46 -20.48 13.97
N CYS A 68 5.45 -19.69 13.58
CA CYS A 68 4.56 -19.00 14.54
C CYS A 68 3.45 -19.91 15.10
N GLY A 69 3.41 -21.19 14.71
CA GLY A 69 2.40 -22.16 15.13
C GLY A 69 1.07 -22.09 14.35
N GLN A 70 0.96 -21.21 13.36
CA GLN A 70 -0.26 -21.10 12.55
C GLN A 70 -0.14 -21.90 11.26
N ASP A 71 -1.27 -22.40 10.76
CA ASP A 71 -1.34 -23.10 9.49
C ASP A 71 -0.95 -22.18 8.32
N VAL A 72 -0.24 -22.76 7.36
CA VAL A 72 0.14 -22.10 6.10
C VAL A 72 -0.88 -22.46 5.04
N ASP A 73 -1.49 -21.46 4.45
CA ASP A 73 -2.42 -21.64 3.34
C ASP A 73 -1.70 -21.48 2.00
N VAL A 74 -2.20 -22.15 0.97
CA VAL A 74 -1.58 -22.17 -0.36
C VAL A 74 -1.76 -20.86 -1.15
N LEU A 75 -2.69 -20.00 -0.73
CA LEU A 75 -2.92 -18.67 -1.32
C LEU A 75 -2.02 -17.59 -0.70
N GLY A 76 -1.18 -17.96 0.28
CA GLY A 76 -0.25 -17.03 0.91
C GLY A 76 -0.89 -16.03 1.87
N ILE A 77 -2.12 -16.27 2.33
CA ILE A 77 -2.84 -15.35 3.23
C ILE A 77 -2.11 -15.24 4.57
N HIS A 78 -1.67 -16.39 5.11
CA HIS A 78 -0.88 -16.40 6.34
C HIS A 78 0.45 -15.66 6.15
N THR A 79 1.15 -15.89 5.03
CA THR A 79 2.43 -15.25 4.76
C THR A 79 2.32 -13.72 4.58
N GLN A 80 1.17 -13.19 4.21
CA GLN A 80 0.94 -11.74 4.17
C GLN A 80 0.84 -11.09 5.55
N LYS A 81 0.38 -11.82 6.57
CA LYS A 81 0.04 -11.28 7.90
C LYS A 81 0.79 -11.93 9.05
N CYS A 82 1.74 -12.81 8.80
CA CYS A 82 2.53 -13.47 9.83
C CYS A 82 3.31 -12.44 10.67
N ARG A 83 3.22 -12.58 12.00
CA ARG A 83 3.83 -11.62 12.94
C ARG A 83 5.33 -11.86 13.16
N LEU A 84 5.86 -13.04 12.84
CA LEU A 84 7.28 -13.36 13.05
C LEU A 84 8.22 -12.41 12.31
N ASP A 85 7.80 -11.91 11.16
CA ASP A 85 8.58 -11.00 10.33
C ASP A 85 7.85 -9.67 10.17
N GLY A 86 7.52 -9.03 11.29
CA GLY A 86 6.77 -7.77 11.31
C GLY A 86 7.40 -6.65 10.48
N HIS A 87 8.74 -6.65 10.34
CA HIS A 87 9.46 -5.69 9.51
C HIS A 87 9.05 -5.74 8.02
N LEU A 88 8.63 -6.90 7.50
CA LEU A 88 8.16 -7.01 6.10
C LEU A 88 6.81 -6.30 5.89
N THR A 89 5.94 -6.34 6.89
CA THR A 89 4.69 -5.58 6.86
C THR A 89 4.97 -4.09 6.96
N ASN A 90 5.89 -3.69 7.84
CA ASN A 90 6.33 -2.30 7.97
C ASN A 90 7.01 -1.80 6.70
N SER A 91 7.80 -2.64 6.00
CA SER A 91 8.41 -2.28 4.72
C SER A 91 7.36 -1.95 3.66
N THR A 92 6.29 -2.74 3.53
CA THR A 92 5.18 -2.44 2.61
C THR A 92 4.50 -1.12 2.97
N HIS A 93 4.25 -0.90 4.26
CA HIS A 93 3.69 0.34 4.77
C HIS A 93 4.58 1.56 4.44
N ASN A 94 5.88 1.49 4.79
CA ASN A 94 6.82 2.59 4.59
C ASN A 94 6.98 2.96 3.11
N ARG A 95 7.05 1.96 2.22
CA ARG A 95 7.07 2.18 0.76
C ARG A 95 5.82 2.90 0.27
N LEU A 96 4.65 2.52 0.78
CA LEU A 96 3.39 3.17 0.42
C LEU A 96 3.35 4.60 0.94
N VAL A 97 3.77 4.85 2.18
CA VAL A 97 3.88 6.21 2.76
C VAL A 97 4.80 7.10 1.91
N ALA A 98 5.97 6.58 1.51
CA ALA A 98 6.90 7.30 0.64
C ALA A 98 6.26 7.64 -0.73
N CYS A 99 5.59 6.66 -1.36
CA CYS A 99 4.89 6.86 -2.63
C CYS A 99 3.77 7.92 -2.52
N LEU A 100 3.01 7.93 -1.43
CA LEU A 100 1.98 8.94 -1.19
C LEU A 100 2.59 10.32 -0.94
N ALA A 101 3.71 10.40 -0.24
CA ALA A 101 4.42 11.66 -0.03
C ALA A 101 4.94 12.25 -1.37
N GLU A 102 5.47 11.40 -2.27
CA GLU A 102 5.85 11.81 -3.63
C GLU A 102 4.64 12.38 -4.39
N MET A 103 3.50 11.68 -4.35
CA MET A 103 2.28 12.15 -4.99
C MET A 103 1.87 13.54 -4.48
N ILE A 104 1.84 13.72 -3.17
CA ILE A 104 1.44 14.98 -2.53
C ILE A 104 2.40 16.11 -2.92
N ARG A 105 3.71 15.85 -2.91
CA ARG A 105 4.73 16.85 -3.34
C ARG A 105 4.58 17.20 -4.82
N SER A 106 4.34 16.23 -5.68
CA SER A 106 4.13 16.47 -7.12
C SER A 106 2.92 17.34 -7.42
N CYS A 107 1.97 17.37 -6.49
CA CYS A 107 0.81 18.27 -6.55
C CYS A 107 1.08 19.68 -5.98
N GLY A 108 2.34 20.01 -5.66
CA GLY A 108 2.74 21.31 -5.14
C GLY A 108 2.48 21.50 -3.64
N GLN A 109 2.27 20.43 -2.89
CA GLN A 109 1.98 20.51 -1.46
C GLN A 109 3.20 20.16 -0.61
N SER A 110 3.36 20.86 0.53
CA SER A 110 4.38 20.56 1.51
C SER A 110 3.91 19.41 2.40
N VAL A 111 4.71 18.33 2.46
CA VAL A 111 4.41 17.15 3.30
C VAL A 111 5.65 16.69 4.05
N ARG A 112 5.50 16.41 5.34
CA ARG A 112 6.48 15.70 6.18
C ARG A 112 6.02 14.27 6.44
N VAL A 113 6.98 13.37 6.55
CA VAL A 113 6.78 11.94 6.78
C VAL A 113 7.23 11.59 8.17
N GLU A 114 6.52 10.67 8.84
CA GLU A 114 6.90 10.12 10.15
C GLU A 114 7.08 11.19 11.24
N VAL A 115 6.11 12.11 11.36
CA VAL A 115 6.19 13.24 12.27
C VAL A 115 5.81 12.84 13.69
N SER A 116 6.76 12.87 14.61
CA SER A 116 6.55 12.69 16.05
C SER A 116 6.25 14.02 16.73
N GLY A 117 5.61 13.98 17.92
CA GLY A 117 5.33 15.15 18.74
C GLY A 117 4.31 16.12 18.14
N ILE A 118 3.56 15.69 17.12
CA ILE A 118 2.57 16.54 16.45
C ILE A 118 1.45 17.05 17.38
N PHE A 119 1.24 16.36 18.51
CA PHE A 119 0.24 16.70 19.52
C PHE A 119 0.84 17.24 20.81
N HIS A 120 2.13 17.61 20.86
CA HIS A 120 2.77 18.10 22.08
C HIS A 120 2.16 19.40 22.62
N ASN A 121 1.51 20.19 21.76
CA ASN A 121 0.76 21.39 22.17
C ASN A 121 -0.53 21.06 22.95
N VAL A 122 -1.06 19.84 22.79
CA VAL A 122 -2.26 19.34 23.48
C VAL A 122 -1.89 18.40 24.60
N ASP A 123 -0.97 17.47 24.35
CA ASP A 123 -0.42 16.53 25.32
C ASP A 123 1.12 16.48 25.18
N PRO A 124 1.85 17.19 26.07
CA PRO A 124 3.32 17.23 26.03
C PRO A 124 3.99 15.85 26.22
N THR A 125 3.27 14.87 26.76
CA THR A 125 3.76 13.50 26.99
C THR A 125 3.48 12.58 25.81
N SER A 126 2.74 13.03 24.79
CA SER A 126 2.31 12.23 23.65
C SER A 126 3.49 11.86 22.76
N ASN A 127 3.75 10.55 22.64
CA ASN A 127 4.70 9.98 21.69
C ASN A 127 4.02 9.55 20.38
N GLN A 128 2.82 10.05 20.12
CA GLN A 128 2.08 9.71 18.90
C GLN A 128 2.78 10.27 17.67
N ARG A 129 2.80 9.46 16.61
CA ARG A 129 3.45 9.76 15.34
C ARG A 129 2.43 9.66 14.22
N MET A 130 2.50 10.59 13.28
CA MET A 130 1.70 10.59 12.05
C MET A 130 2.54 10.20 10.86
N ASP A 131 2.02 9.35 10.00
CA ASP A 131 2.73 8.88 8.82
C ASP A 131 2.97 10.02 7.82
N LEU A 132 1.96 10.87 7.60
CA LEU A 132 2.06 12.04 6.74
C LEU A 132 1.39 13.25 7.39
N VAL A 133 2.06 14.39 7.35
CA VAL A 133 1.50 15.68 7.75
C VAL A 133 1.62 16.65 6.58
N VAL A 134 0.49 17.10 6.05
CA VAL A 134 0.43 18.08 4.97
C VAL A 134 0.14 19.46 5.54
N PHE A 135 1.02 20.39 5.19
CA PHE A 135 0.92 21.79 5.59
C PHE A 135 0.21 22.57 4.49
N ASP A 136 -0.95 23.13 4.82
CA ASP A 136 -1.80 23.88 3.89
C ASP A 136 -1.91 25.34 4.39
N PRO A 137 -1.13 26.29 3.85
CA PRO A 137 -1.13 27.68 4.32
C PRO A 137 -2.53 28.28 4.27
N GLY A 138 -3.00 28.80 5.42
CA GLY A 138 -4.35 29.38 5.56
C GLY A 138 -5.47 28.38 5.83
N HIS A 139 -5.18 27.08 5.91
CA HIS A 139 -6.13 26.02 6.25
C HIS A 139 -5.57 25.12 7.38
N PRO A 140 -6.44 24.35 8.05
CA PRO A 140 -5.96 23.34 9.00
C PRO A 140 -5.04 22.32 8.34
N ASN A 141 -3.91 22.01 9.02
CA ASN A 141 -3.02 20.94 8.59
C ASN A 141 -3.77 19.60 8.50
N ARG A 142 -3.43 18.79 7.50
CA ARG A 142 -4.01 17.46 7.33
C ARG A 142 -3.07 16.38 7.81
N LEU A 143 -3.58 15.52 8.67
CA LEU A 143 -2.90 14.38 9.24
C LEU A 143 -3.40 13.11 8.56
N TYR A 144 -2.48 12.29 8.07
CA TYR A 144 -2.80 11.02 7.45
C TYR A 144 -2.06 9.90 8.18
N ASP A 145 -2.82 8.90 8.63
CA ASP A 145 -2.31 7.66 9.23
C ASP A 145 -2.65 6.49 8.30
N VAL A 146 -1.62 5.91 7.69
CA VAL A 146 -1.74 4.89 6.65
C VAL A 146 -1.86 3.51 7.28
N VAL A 147 -2.69 2.64 6.73
CA VAL A 147 -2.77 1.24 7.14
C VAL A 147 -2.98 0.32 5.95
N VAL A 148 -2.10 -0.68 5.82
CA VAL A 148 -2.26 -1.80 4.89
C VAL A 148 -2.91 -2.95 5.65
N THR A 149 -4.06 -3.44 5.19
CA THR A 149 -4.83 -4.47 5.88
C THR A 149 -5.16 -5.66 4.99
N ASN A 150 -5.19 -6.86 5.58
CA ASN A 150 -5.67 -8.05 4.88
C ASN A 150 -7.17 -8.24 5.15
N PRO A 151 -8.04 -8.26 4.12
CA PRO A 151 -9.47 -8.43 4.29
C PRO A 151 -9.86 -9.84 4.74
N VAL A 152 -9.00 -10.84 4.58
CA VAL A 152 -9.25 -12.20 5.02
C VAL A 152 -8.91 -12.34 6.50
N THR A 153 -9.90 -12.09 7.33
CA THR A 153 -9.80 -12.23 8.80
C THR A 153 -10.22 -13.65 9.24
N ALA A 154 -9.92 -14.00 10.50
CA ALA A 154 -10.41 -15.24 11.08
C ALA A 154 -11.95 -15.31 11.11
N ALA A 155 -12.65 -14.17 11.18
CA ALA A 155 -14.09 -14.11 11.09
C ALA A 155 -14.60 -14.51 9.70
N VAL A 156 -13.99 -14.00 8.62
CA VAL A 156 -14.29 -14.39 7.24
C VAL A 156 -14.11 -15.89 7.03
N SER A 157 -13.02 -16.44 7.53
CA SER A 157 -12.73 -17.87 7.41
C SER A 157 -13.73 -18.77 8.16
N ARG A 158 -14.32 -18.29 9.27
CA ARG A 158 -15.23 -19.06 10.12
C ARG A 158 -16.70 -18.82 9.84
N SER A 159 -17.11 -17.57 9.63
CA SER A 159 -18.53 -17.18 9.58
C SER A 159 -19.17 -17.30 8.20
N GLY A 160 -18.36 -17.58 7.19
CA GLY A 160 -18.88 -17.67 5.84
C GLY A 160 -19.32 -16.34 5.22
N SER A 161 -19.07 -15.19 5.88
CA SER A 161 -19.42 -13.88 5.35
C SER A 161 -18.25 -13.22 4.63
N THR A 162 -18.53 -12.56 3.52
CA THR A 162 -17.53 -11.78 2.79
C THR A 162 -17.23 -10.48 3.54
N ASN A 163 -15.97 -10.28 3.96
CA ASN A 163 -15.55 -9.02 4.58
C ASN A 163 -15.26 -7.96 3.53
N LEU A 164 -16.23 -7.10 3.25
CA LEU A 164 -16.06 -5.97 2.33
C LEU A 164 -15.75 -4.64 3.04
N ARG A 165 -15.50 -4.68 4.36
CA ARG A 165 -15.33 -3.50 5.21
C ARG A 165 -13.98 -3.44 5.92
N ALA A 166 -12.99 -4.25 5.52
CA ALA A 166 -11.70 -4.30 6.22
C ALA A 166 -11.02 -2.93 6.21
N ALA A 167 -10.90 -2.28 5.05
CA ALA A 167 -10.36 -0.94 4.93
C ALA A 167 -11.16 0.06 5.77
N TRP A 168 -12.49 0.07 5.67
CA TRP A 168 -13.35 0.95 6.46
C TRP A 168 -13.17 0.75 7.98
N THR A 169 -13.08 -0.50 8.44
CA THR A 169 -12.89 -0.80 9.87
C THR A 169 -11.55 -0.25 10.36
N GLN A 170 -10.48 -0.43 9.59
CA GLN A 170 -9.15 0.09 9.94
C GLN A 170 -9.11 1.61 9.92
N GLN A 171 -9.71 2.25 8.93
CA GLN A 171 -9.88 3.70 8.87
C GLN A 171 -10.54 4.23 10.16
N ARG A 172 -11.68 3.67 10.56
CA ARG A 172 -12.40 4.05 11.80
C ARG A 172 -11.57 3.81 13.07
N THR A 173 -10.79 2.75 13.09
CA THR A 173 -9.89 2.46 14.23
C THR A 173 -8.83 3.56 14.38
N LYS A 174 -8.23 3.99 13.28
CA LYS A 174 -7.24 5.07 13.26
C LYS A 174 -7.86 6.42 13.66
N GLU A 175 -8.99 6.76 13.05
CA GLU A 175 -9.73 7.99 13.40
C GLU A 175 -10.08 8.03 14.89
N LYS A 176 -10.61 6.93 15.44
CA LYS A 176 -10.97 6.86 16.86
C LYS A 176 -9.75 7.09 17.76
N ARG A 177 -8.59 6.57 17.38
CA ARG A 177 -7.36 6.65 18.17
C ARG A 177 -6.85 8.08 18.32
N TYR A 178 -6.93 8.89 17.27
CA TYR A 178 -6.29 10.20 17.20
C TYR A 178 -7.27 11.38 17.16
N ARG A 179 -8.57 11.14 17.05
CA ARG A 179 -9.59 12.18 16.80
C ARG A 179 -9.56 13.29 17.83
N VAL A 180 -9.52 12.95 19.12
CA VAL A 180 -9.55 13.96 20.21
C VAL A 180 -8.34 14.88 20.08
N ALA A 181 -7.13 14.33 20.05
CA ALA A 181 -5.90 15.10 19.97
C ALA A 181 -5.83 15.96 18.68
N ALA A 182 -6.27 15.41 17.54
CA ALA A 182 -6.31 16.15 16.27
C ALA A 182 -7.30 17.33 16.32
N THR A 183 -8.49 17.12 16.89
CA THR A 183 -9.50 18.16 17.04
C THR A 183 -9.02 19.29 17.95
N GLU A 184 -8.45 18.96 19.09
CA GLU A 184 -7.89 19.92 20.04
C GLU A 184 -6.70 20.69 19.47
N ALA A 185 -5.90 20.04 18.59
CA ALA A 185 -4.81 20.68 17.86
C ALA A 185 -5.28 21.50 16.65
N GLY A 186 -6.59 21.53 16.33
CA GLY A 186 -7.15 22.22 15.19
C GLY A 186 -6.75 21.64 13.83
N MET A 187 -6.49 20.30 13.77
CA MET A 187 -6.01 19.59 12.58
C MET A 187 -7.07 18.65 12.03
N LEU A 188 -7.02 18.36 10.73
CA LEU A 188 -7.91 17.41 10.06
C LEU A 188 -7.25 16.03 9.99
N LEU A 189 -7.89 15.02 10.59
CA LEU A 189 -7.37 13.65 10.65
C LEU A 189 -8.10 12.74 9.66
N HIS A 190 -7.33 11.94 8.91
CA HIS A 190 -7.82 10.93 7.97
C HIS A 190 -7.07 9.61 8.13
N GLY A 191 -7.80 8.50 8.25
CA GLY A 191 -7.24 7.16 8.23
C GLY A 191 -7.16 6.62 6.79
N LEU A 192 -5.97 6.52 6.23
CA LEU A 192 -5.75 6.03 4.86
C LEU A 192 -5.63 4.51 4.83
N ALA A 193 -6.74 3.81 4.72
CA ALA A 193 -6.74 2.36 4.68
C ALA A 193 -6.70 1.82 3.24
N ILE A 194 -5.83 0.82 3.00
CA ILE A 194 -5.75 0.07 1.76
C ILE A 194 -5.67 -1.42 2.07
N GLU A 195 -6.41 -2.24 1.32
CA GLU A 195 -6.34 -3.68 1.43
C GLU A 195 -5.18 -4.24 0.58
N VAL A 196 -4.56 -5.33 1.04
CA VAL A 196 -3.41 -5.97 0.35
C VAL A 196 -3.71 -6.37 -1.09
N TYR A 197 -4.98 -6.58 -1.45
CA TYR A 197 -5.41 -6.88 -2.83
C TYR A 197 -5.80 -5.62 -3.62
N GLY A 198 -5.66 -4.42 -3.02
CA GLY A 198 -5.71 -3.14 -3.69
C GLY A 198 -6.97 -2.30 -3.51
N ARG A 199 -7.98 -2.75 -2.75
CA ARG A 199 -9.16 -1.91 -2.43
C ARG A 199 -8.75 -0.75 -1.53
N TRP A 200 -9.19 0.44 -1.87
CA TRP A 200 -9.03 1.65 -1.07
C TRP A 200 -10.21 1.86 -0.11
N GLY A 201 -9.93 2.44 1.05
CA GLY A 201 -10.94 3.03 1.92
C GLY A 201 -11.43 4.37 1.38
N ASP A 202 -12.51 4.88 1.98
CA ASP A 202 -13.16 6.11 1.51
C ASP A 202 -12.23 7.32 1.63
N ASP A 203 -11.57 7.50 2.78
CA ASP A 203 -10.63 8.61 2.99
C ASP A 203 -9.42 8.54 2.06
N PHE A 204 -8.93 7.33 1.74
CA PHE A 204 -7.87 7.15 0.75
C PHE A 204 -8.33 7.67 -0.63
N SER A 205 -9.54 7.32 -1.03
CA SER A 205 -10.14 7.78 -2.29
C SER A 205 -10.36 9.30 -2.30
N HIS A 206 -10.82 9.87 -1.19
CA HIS A 206 -11.01 11.31 -1.03
C HIS A 206 -9.67 12.06 -1.11
N MET A 207 -8.66 11.61 -0.38
CA MET A 207 -7.30 12.15 -0.41
C MET A 207 -6.72 12.12 -1.84
N PHE A 208 -6.81 10.97 -2.50
CA PHE A 208 -6.34 10.80 -3.88
C PHE A 208 -7.01 11.80 -4.84
N ASN A 209 -8.33 11.93 -4.78
CA ASN A 209 -9.08 12.85 -5.63
C ASN A 209 -8.73 14.31 -5.33
N HIS A 210 -8.58 14.68 -4.06
CA HIS A 210 -8.20 16.02 -3.63
C HIS A 210 -6.86 16.44 -4.23
N PHE A 211 -5.80 15.63 -4.03
CA PHE A 211 -4.47 15.96 -4.55
C PHE A 211 -4.39 15.92 -6.07
N ASN A 212 -5.11 15.02 -6.75
CA ASN A 212 -5.17 15.06 -8.22
C ASN A 212 -5.86 16.34 -8.74
N THR A 213 -6.84 16.88 -8.03
CA THR A 213 -7.45 18.16 -8.39
C THR A 213 -6.44 19.31 -8.23
N LEU A 214 -5.72 19.34 -7.10
CA LEU A 214 -4.67 20.35 -6.87
C LEU A 214 -3.52 20.20 -7.89
N GLY A 215 -3.06 18.99 -8.14
CA GLY A 215 -1.99 18.73 -9.09
C GLY A 215 -2.35 19.15 -10.52
N THR A 216 -3.59 18.95 -10.95
CA THR A 216 -4.09 19.43 -12.23
C THR A 216 -4.06 20.98 -12.30
N ALA A 217 -4.49 21.65 -11.24
CA ALA A 217 -4.46 23.10 -11.19
C ALA A 217 -3.05 23.69 -11.23
N ASN A 218 -2.08 22.97 -10.63
CA ASN A 218 -0.70 23.44 -10.49
C ASN A 218 0.23 23.05 -11.65
N SER A 219 -0.11 22.03 -12.46
CA SER A 219 0.80 21.45 -13.45
C SER A 219 0.32 21.54 -14.90
N ASN A 220 -0.88 22.03 -15.16
CA ASN A 220 -1.56 21.97 -16.47
C ASN A 220 -1.69 20.54 -17.07
N ILE A 221 -1.41 19.50 -16.30
CA ILE A 221 -1.59 18.12 -16.73
C ILE A 221 -3.07 17.74 -16.60
N PRO A 222 -3.71 17.18 -17.64
CA PRO A 222 -5.09 16.73 -17.54
C PRO A 222 -5.30 15.76 -16.37
N ARG A 223 -6.35 15.99 -15.58
CA ARG A 223 -6.64 15.19 -14.37
C ARG A 223 -6.65 13.69 -14.61
N ALA A 224 -7.17 13.24 -15.75
CA ALA A 224 -7.21 11.83 -16.10
C ALA A 224 -5.81 11.23 -16.26
N ILE A 225 -4.86 11.96 -16.85
CA ILE A 225 -3.47 11.53 -17.03
C ILE A 225 -2.78 11.43 -15.68
N LEU A 226 -2.87 12.50 -14.86
CA LEU A 226 -2.27 12.54 -13.53
C LEU A 226 -2.83 11.44 -12.61
N ALA A 227 -4.15 11.28 -12.59
CA ALA A 227 -4.83 10.26 -11.80
C ALA A 227 -4.45 8.84 -12.24
N ASN A 228 -4.34 8.59 -13.56
CA ASN A 228 -3.92 7.28 -14.06
C ASN A 228 -2.46 6.98 -13.71
N TYR A 229 -1.57 7.96 -13.81
CA TYR A 229 -0.17 7.83 -13.40
C TYR A 229 -0.07 7.40 -11.93
N TRP A 230 -0.66 8.17 -11.00
CA TRP A 230 -0.56 7.90 -9.58
C TRP A 230 -1.31 6.64 -9.15
N ARG A 231 -2.45 6.33 -9.77
CA ARG A 231 -3.16 5.07 -9.51
C ARG A 231 -2.29 3.86 -9.83
N ARG A 232 -1.61 3.86 -10.99
CA ARG A 232 -0.68 2.80 -11.36
C ARG A 232 0.51 2.73 -10.41
N ARG A 233 1.12 3.87 -10.10
CA ARG A 233 2.27 3.98 -9.20
C ARG A 233 1.97 3.42 -7.80
N ILE A 234 0.85 3.81 -7.19
CA ILE A 234 0.39 3.31 -5.89
C ILE A 234 0.11 1.81 -5.96
N SER A 235 -0.57 1.35 -7.02
CA SER A 235 -0.91 -0.06 -7.20
C SER A 235 0.34 -0.93 -7.37
N VAL A 236 1.32 -0.52 -8.16
CA VAL A 236 2.62 -1.22 -8.31
C VAL A 236 3.37 -1.24 -6.98
N CYS A 237 3.46 -0.11 -6.29
CA CYS A 237 4.12 0.00 -4.99
C CYS A 237 3.52 -0.98 -3.96
N LEU A 238 2.19 -1.05 -3.87
CA LEU A 238 1.50 -1.99 -2.98
C LEU A 238 1.78 -3.44 -3.35
N GLN A 239 1.62 -3.81 -4.64
CA GLN A 239 1.78 -5.19 -5.07
C GLN A 239 3.23 -5.67 -4.96
N SER A 240 4.21 -4.82 -5.23
CA SER A 240 5.63 -5.11 -4.98
C SER A 240 5.88 -5.41 -3.50
N GLY A 241 5.40 -4.55 -2.59
CA GLY A 241 5.58 -4.75 -1.15
C GLY A 241 4.93 -6.04 -0.64
N VAL A 242 3.69 -6.31 -1.04
CA VAL A 242 2.96 -7.53 -0.66
C VAL A 242 3.64 -8.77 -1.22
N ALA A 243 4.03 -8.77 -2.50
CA ALA A 243 4.70 -9.88 -3.14
C ALA A 243 6.06 -10.17 -2.50
N ASN A 244 6.83 -9.13 -2.20
CA ASN A 244 8.11 -9.27 -1.50
C ASN A 244 7.93 -9.90 -0.11
N ALA A 245 6.93 -9.50 0.65
CA ALA A 245 6.64 -10.09 1.96
C ALA A 245 6.28 -11.59 1.86
N ILE A 246 5.47 -11.98 0.87
CA ILE A 246 5.13 -13.37 0.61
C ILE A 246 6.38 -14.16 0.23
N ASN A 247 7.14 -13.70 -0.76
CA ASN A 247 8.33 -14.38 -1.30
C ASN A 247 9.38 -14.60 -0.20
N THR A 248 9.66 -13.56 0.59
CA THR A 248 10.66 -13.64 1.67
C THR A 248 10.25 -14.66 2.73
N ARG A 249 8.98 -14.66 3.16
CA ARG A 249 8.49 -15.62 4.16
C ARG A 249 8.44 -17.04 3.61
N THR A 250 8.03 -17.22 2.35
CA THR A 250 8.03 -18.51 1.66
C THR A 250 9.44 -19.09 1.57
N ASN A 251 10.42 -18.29 1.16
CA ASN A 251 11.81 -18.72 1.09
C ASN A 251 12.37 -19.13 2.46
N ARG A 252 11.99 -18.42 3.53
CA ARG A 252 12.37 -18.81 4.91
C ARG A 252 11.74 -20.12 5.37
N LEU A 253 10.48 -20.37 5.01
CA LEU A 253 9.82 -21.65 5.28
C LEU A 253 10.59 -22.78 4.57
N THR A 254 10.87 -22.63 3.29
CA THR A 254 11.61 -23.62 2.49
C THR A 254 13.01 -23.87 3.03
N ALA A 255 13.76 -22.81 3.37
CA ALA A 255 15.11 -22.95 3.94
C ALA A 255 15.12 -23.73 5.26
N ARG A 256 14.12 -23.53 6.12
CA ARG A 256 13.97 -24.28 7.38
C ARG A 256 13.69 -25.76 7.15
N THR A 257 12.83 -26.09 6.18
CA THR A 257 12.49 -27.48 5.84
C THR A 257 13.69 -28.24 5.29
N LEU A 258 14.58 -27.57 4.53
CA LEU A 258 15.78 -28.15 3.95
C LEU A 258 16.96 -28.29 4.96
N GLY A 259 16.73 -27.97 6.24
CA GLY A 259 17.78 -28.06 7.26
C GLY A 259 18.84 -26.96 7.17
N ALA A 260 18.66 -25.95 6.33
CA ALA A 260 19.52 -24.78 6.22
C ALA A 260 19.29 -23.77 7.38
N GLY A 261 19.03 -24.31 8.59
CA GLY A 261 18.77 -23.52 9.80
C GLY A 261 20.04 -22.98 10.46
N GLY A 262 20.92 -22.33 9.71
CA GLY A 262 22.20 -21.82 10.20
C GLY A 262 22.61 -20.44 9.68
N LEU A 263 21.68 -19.62 9.24
CA LEU A 263 21.98 -18.22 8.99
C LEU A 263 21.39 -17.37 10.11
N HIS A 264 22.24 -17.13 11.12
CA HIS A 264 22.04 -16.07 12.10
C HIS A 264 21.61 -14.77 11.37
N SER A 265 20.59 -14.14 11.92
CA SER A 265 20.20 -12.78 11.61
C SER A 265 21.32 -11.83 12.03
N SER A 266 22.33 -11.67 11.20
CA SER A 266 23.26 -10.56 11.29
C SER A 266 22.95 -9.59 10.15
N GLN A 267 22.41 -8.46 10.55
CA GLN A 267 22.52 -7.18 9.85
C GLN A 267 22.05 -7.18 8.39
N GLY A 268 20.78 -6.94 8.21
CA GLY A 268 20.26 -6.28 7.03
C GLY A 268 19.77 -4.91 7.42
N GLU A 269 20.67 -4.01 7.82
CA GLU A 269 20.42 -2.59 7.65
C GLU A 269 20.21 -2.39 6.16
N ALA A 270 18.95 -2.19 5.75
CA ALA A 270 18.67 -1.65 4.45
C ALA A 270 19.21 -0.21 4.45
N PHE A 271 20.46 -0.10 4.03
CA PHE A 271 21.09 1.14 3.65
C PHE A 271 20.25 1.68 2.48
N PHE A 272 19.42 2.66 2.74
CA PHE A 272 18.85 3.51 1.72
C PHE A 272 19.92 4.53 1.35
N PRO A 273 20.60 4.38 0.20
CA PRO A 273 21.41 5.48 -0.31
C PRO A 273 20.43 6.61 -0.61
N GLY A 274 20.78 7.81 -0.18
CA GLY A 274 19.96 8.99 -0.31
C GLY A 274 19.55 9.23 -1.76
N VAL A 275 18.28 9.01 -2.03
CA VAL A 275 17.61 9.38 -3.28
C VAL A 275 16.74 10.59 -2.93
N ILE A 276 17.34 11.73 -2.73
CA ILE A 276 16.58 12.97 -2.48
C ILE A 276 16.85 14.07 -3.52
N GLU A 277 17.88 13.97 -4.37
CA GLU A 277 18.21 15.10 -5.26
C GLU A 277 18.02 14.90 -6.77
N GLU A 278 17.77 13.71 -7.29
CA GLU A 278 17.73 13.50 -8.77
C GLU A 278 16.35 13.24 -9.39
N GLN A 279 15.24 13.24 -8.64
CA GLN A 279 13.96 12.83 -9.21
C GLN A 279 13.02 13.96 -9.66
N SER A 280 13.47 15.22 -9.64
CA SER A 280 12.72 16.31 -10.31
C SER A 280 12.77 16.21 -11.84
N GLU A 281 13.72 15.44 -12.41
CA GLU A 281 13.86 15.25 -13.86
C GLU A 281 12.96 14.13 -14.42
N ALA A 282 12.60 13.11 -13.65
CA ALA A 282 11.77 12.00 -14.15
C ALA A 282 10.36 12.42 -14.59
N PHE A 283 9.88 13.57 -14.11
CA PHE A 283 8.60 14.13 -14.55
C PHE A 283 8.68 14.86 -15.89
N ARG A 284 9.89 15.27 -16.31
CA ARG A 284 10.10 15.95 -17.61
C ARG A 284 10.18 15.00 -18.79
N ASP A 285 10.66 13.77 -18.59
CA ASP A 285 10.92 12.84 -19.70
C ASP A 285 9.73 11.93 -20.04
N GLY A 286 8.65 11.95 -19.29
CA GLY A 286 7.49 11.09 -19.50
C GLY A 286 6.29 11.73 -20.21
N VAL A 287 6.30 13.03 -20.44
CA VAL A 287 5.25 13.77 -21.16
C VAL A 287 5.89 14.43 -22.39
N PRO A 288 5.52 14.09 -23.62
CA PRO A 288 5.99 14.82 -24.78
C PRO A 288 5.44 16.26 -24.73
N ILE A 289 6.31 17.21 -24.47
CA ILE A 289 5.99 18.62 -24.66
C ILE A 289 5.87 18.81 -26.18
N GLY A 290 4.64 19.05 -26.65
CA GLY A 290 4.40 19.47 -28.02
C GLY A 290 5.21 20.72 -28.30
N ARG A 291 6.16 20.62 -29.23
CA ARG A 291 6.82 21.80 -29.81
C ARG A 291 5.77 22.48 -30.66
N ASP A 292 5.41 23.69 -30.30
CA ASP A 292 4.76 24.62 -31.21
C ASP A 292 5.70 24.80 -32.41
N VAL A 293 5.23 24.39 -33.57
CA VAL A 293 5.86 24.67 -34.84
C VAL A 293 5.28 26.00 -35.28
N ASP A 294 5.97 27.08 -34.94
CA ASP A 294 5.79 28.34 -35.63
C ASP A 294 6.22 28.15 -37.08
N GLY A 295 5.26 28.12 -37.96
CA GLY A 295 5.41 28.14 -39.41
C GLY A 295 4.98 29.47 -39.96
N GLY A 296 5.88 30.15 -40.64
CA GLY A 296 5.80 31.44 -41.27
C GLY A 296 4.62 31.72 -42.22
#